data_2548eadb62f64683ca3a70100295166d
#
_entry.id   2548eadb62f64683ca3a70100295166d
#
_cell.length_a   1.000
_cell.length_b   1.000
_cell.length_c   1.000
_cell.angle_alpha   90.00
_cell.angle_beta   90.00
_cell.angle_gamma   90.00
#
_symmetry.space_group_name_H-M   'P 1'
#
loop_
_entity.id
_entity.type
_entity.pdbx_description
1 polymer ?
#
loop_
_entity_poly.entity_id
_entity_poly.type
_entity_poly.pdbx_seq_one_letter_code
_entity_poly.pdbx_strand_id
1 'polypeptide(L)'
;MNSQRIATLALALGGVILMGMGFYFAILRPPLLPEDLRYMDATIGQVRTTLPGLEPWLARVFGVLGGFMFATGLLTVYLAATASKTKRRSELAVIATSGFASIGWMAITNFVIDSEFKWILLAVALPWVMALCFFGLAGQELRND
;
A
#
# COMPACT_ATOMS: atom_id res chain seq x y z
N MET A 1 7.52 -12.42 -23.07
CA MET A 1 7.77 -12.50 -21.61
C MET A 1 6.60 -13.27 -21.03
N ASN A 2 6.80 -14.34 -20.29
CA ASN A 2 5.74 -15.22 -19.79
C ASN A 2 4.86 -14.46 -18.77
N SER A 3 3.53 -14.58 -18.84
CA SER A 3 2.55 -13.91 -17.97
C SER A 3 2.91 -14.01 -16.48
N GLN A 4 3.42 -15.18 -16.07
CA GLN A 4 3.89 -15.40 -14.71
C GLN A 4 5.07 -14.51 -14.29
N ARG A 5 6.04 -14.26 -15.19
CA ARG A 5 7.17 -13.37 -14.89
C ARG A 5 6.71 -11.93 -14.71
N ILE A 6 5.75 -11.47 -15.54
CA ILE A 6 5.19 -10.12 -15.42
C ILE A 6 4.48 -9.98 -14.06
N ALA A 7 3.65 -10.96 -13.69
CA ALA A 7 2.96 -10.97 -12.41
C ALA A 7 3.93 -10.91 -11.21
N THR A 8 4.99 -11.73 -11.24
CA THR A 8 6.00 -11.75 -10.18
C THR A 8 6.74 -10.41 -10.06
N LEU A 9 7.15 -9.83 -11.19
CA LEU A 9 7.83 -8.52 -11.20
C LEU A 9 6.91 -7.38 -10.72
N ALA A 10 5.65 -7.40 -11.16
CA ALA A 10 4.66 -6.42 -10.71
C ALA A 10 4.42 -6.52 -9.20
N LEU A 11 4.29 -7.74 -8.66
CA LEU A 11 4.11 -7.95 -7.22
C LEU A 11 5.36 -7.52 -6.43
N ALA A 12 6.56 -7.86 -6.91
CA ALA A 12 7.80 -7.42 -6.29
C ALA A 12 7.94 -5.89 -6.28
N LEU A 13 7.60 -5.24 -7.40
CA LEU A 13 7.58 -3.78 -7.49
C LEU A 13 6.59 -3.17 -6.49
N GLY A 14 5.37 -3.71 -6.39
CA GLY A 14 4.39 -3.30 -5.38
C GLY A 14 4.94 -3.41 -3.96
N GLY A 15 5.60 -4.52 -3.64
CA GLY A 15 6.23 -4.73 -2.33
C GLY A 15 7.34 -3.71 -2.04
N VAL A 16 8.22 -3.42 -3.01
CA VAL A 16 9.28 -2.41 -2.88
C VAL A 16 8.70 -1.00 -2.66
N ILE A 17 7.66 -0.64 -3.43
CA ILE A 17 6.96 0.64 -3.24
C ILE A 17 6.38 0.72 -1.82
N LEU A 18 5.74 -0.35 -1.34
CA LEU A 18 5.16 -0.38 0.01
C LEU A 18 6.23 -0.27 1.11
N MET A 19 7.41 -0.88 0.91
CA MET A 19 8.55 -0.67 1.82
C MET A 19 9.00 0.79 1.84
N GLY A 20 9.12 1.43 0.67
CA GLY A 20 9.49 2.85 0.56
C GLY A 20 8.46 3.75 1.25
N MET A 21 7.17 3.47 1.06
CA MET A 21 6.09 4.19 1.75
C MET A 21 6.15 3.97 3.26
N GLY A 22 6.41 2.74 3.70
CA GLY A 22 6.59 2.43 5.12
C GLY A 22 7.72 3.24 5.75
N PHE A 23 8.84 3.33 5.06
CA PHE A 23 9.96 4.18 5.49
C PHE A 23 9.57 5.68 5.55
N TYR A 24 8.88 6.18 4.52
CA TYR A 24 8.37 7.55 4.51
C TYR A 24 7.46 7.83 5.71
N PHE A 25 6.49 6.96 5.97
CA PHE A 25 5.55 7.12 7.09
C PHE A 25 6.24 7.04 8.45
N ALA A 26 7.25 6.18 8.59
CA ALA A 26 7.94 6.00 9.86
C ALA A 26 8.86 7.16 10.24
N ILE A 27 9.45 7.85 9.24
CA ILE A 27 10.57 8.77 9.48
C ILE A 27 10.33 10.16 8.90
N LEU A 28 9.72 10.26 7.72
CA LEU A 28 9.69 11.52 6.96
C LEU A 28 8.32 12.21 6.96
N ARG A 29 7.23 11.47 7.17
CA ARG A 29 5.88 12.04 7.12
C ARG A 29 5.65 13.01 8.28
N PRO A 30 5.25 14.29 8.00
CA PRO A 30 4.81 15.18 9.05
C PRO A 30 3.58 14.62 9.79
N PRO A 31 3.42 14.91 11.10
CA PRO A 31 2.27 14.45 11.88
C PRO A 31 0.93 14.92 11.31
N LEU A 32 0.88 16.15 10.81
CA LEU A 32 -0.30 16.76 10.18
C LEU A 32 0.09 17.33 8.82
N LEU A 33 -0.68 16.98 7.81
CA LEU A 33 -0.62 17.54 6.47
C LEU A 33 -1.71 18.58 6.28
N PRO A 34 -1.61 19.49 5.30
CA PRO A 34 -2.63 20.50 5.02
C PRO A 34 -4.02 19.91 4.79
N GLU A 35 -4.09 18.76 4.09
CA GLU A 35 -5.34 18.04 3.86
C GLU A 35 -5.96 17.47 5.14
N ASP A 36 -5.15 17.04 6.11
CA ASP A 36 -5.64 16.57 7.41
C ASP A 36 -6.35 17.71 8.14
N LEU A 37 -5.75 18.91 8.13
CA LEU A 37 -6.33 20.13 8.74
C LEU A 37 -7.62 20.56 8.03
N ARG A 38 -7.63 20.50 6.70
CA ARG A 38 -8.82 20.81 5.89
C ARG A 38 -9.96 19.85 6.20
N TYR A 39 -9.67 18.55 6.28
CA TYR A 39 -10.66 17.53 6.61
C TYR A 39 -11.27 17.70 8.00
N MET A 40 -10.46 18.17 8.97
CA MET A 40 -10.90 18.45 10.36
C MET A 40 -11.56 19.81 10.53
N ASP A 41 -11.61 20.64 9.49
CA ASP A 41 -12.06 22.05 9.55
C ASP A 41 -11.35 22.84 10.66
N ALA A 42 -10.03 22.67 10.76
CA ALA A 42 -9.21 23.24 11.81
C ALA A 42 -7.95 23.90 11.27
N THR A 43 -7.41 24.85 12.02
CA THR A 43 -6.09 25.43 11.78
C THR A 43 -5.03 24.78 12.66
N ILE A 44 -3.77 24.80 12.23
CA ILE A 44 -2.65 24.27 13.02
C ILE A 44 -2.53 24.98 14.38
N GLY A 45 -2.85 26.28 14.43
CA GLY A 45 -2.86 27.05 15.68
C GLY A 45 -3.92 26.55 16.66
N GLN A 46 -5.13 26.28 16.18
CA GLN A 46 -6.21 25.72 17.00
C GLN A 46 -5.82 24.34 17.55
N VAL A 47 -5.26 23.47 16.69
CA VAL A 47 -4.81 22.14 17.11
C VAL A 47 -3.76 22.25 18.22
N ARG A 48 -2.73 23.07 18.04
CA ARG A 48 -1.65 23.24 19.03
C ARG A 48 -2.10 23.83 20.36
N THR A 49 -3.07 24.73 20.32
CA THR A 49 -3.60 25.33 21.54
C THR A 49 -4.56 24.43 22.29
N THR A 50 -5.41 23.69 21.56
CA THR A 50 -6.43 22.82 22.15
C THR A 50 -5.89 21.43 22.53
N LEU A 51 -5.00 20.89 21.69
CA LEU A 51 -4.45 19.52 21.83
C LEU A 51 -2.94 19.51 21.60
N PRO A 52 -2.13 20.08 22.50
CA PRO A 52 -0.67 20.20 22.30
C PRO A 52 0.05 18.86 22.18
N GLY A 53 -0.55 17.76 22.66
CA GLY A 53 0.01 16.40 22.55
C GLY A 53 -0.34 15.67 21.25
N LEU A 54 -1.18 16.23 20.37
CA LEU A 54 -1.67 15.51 19.19
C LEU A 54 -0.56 15.24 18.16
N GLU A 55 0.23 16.26 17.81
CA GLU A 55 1.32 16.09 16.84
C GLU A 55 2.36 15.04 17.30
N PRO A 56 2.90 15.08 18.54
CA PRO A 56 3.81 14.06 19.02
C PRO A 56 3.18 12.66 19.05
N TRP A 57 1.91 12.57 19.39
CA TRP A 57 1.18 11.30 19.40
C TRP A 57 1.01 10.73 17.97
N LEU A 58 0.56 11.55 17.02
CA LEU A 58 0.41 11.17 15.63
C LEU A 58 1.75 10.72 15.00
N ALA A 59 2.85 11.41 15.30
CA ALA A 59 4.18 10.99 14.85
C ALA A 59 4.49 9.55 15.29
N ARG A 60 4.13 9.18 16.51
CA ARG A 60 4.29 7.80 17.00
C ARG A 60 3.37 6.81 16.32
N VAL A 61 2.10 7.19 16.11
CA VAL A 61 1.13 6.36 15.39
C VAL A 61 1.61 6.10 13.96
N PHE A 62 2.06 7.13 13.25
CA PHE A 62 2.61 6.97 11.89
C PHE A 62 3.92 6.18 11.86
N GLY A 63 4.76 6.30 12.90
CA GLY A 63 5.93 5.45 13.03
C GLY A 63 5.60 3.96 13.10
N VAL A 64 4.60 3.60 13.91
CA VAL A 64 4.12 2.22 14.02
C VAL A 64 3.49 1.77 12.70
N LEU A 65 2.62 2.61 12.10
CA LEU A 65 1.98 2.32 10.82
C LEU A 65 3.02 2.10 9.71
N GLY A 66 4.03 2.96 9.64
CA GLY A 66 5.15 2.81 8.71
C GLY A 66 5.91 1.49 8.89
N GLY A 67 6.10 1.05 10.12
CA GLY A 67 6.69 -0.26 10.42
C GLY A 67 5.86 -1.42 9.88
N PHE A 68 4.53 -1.40 10.07
CA PHE A 68 3.63 -2.40 9.48
C PHE A 68 3.62 -2.37 7.95
N MET A 69 3.64 -1.19 7.34
CA MET A 69 3.72 -1.04 5.88
C MET A 69 5.03 -1.63 5.35
N PHE A 70 6.16 -1.32 6.00
CA PHE A 70 7.46 -1.86 5.61
C PHE A 70 7.49 -3.40 5.72
N ALA A 71 7.01 -3.96 6.82
CA ALA A 71 6.93 -5.40 7.03
C ALA A 71 6.03 -6.08 5.98
N THR A 72 4.88 -5.50 5.66
CA THR A 72 3.97 -6.00 4.62
C THR A 72 4.65 -5.97 3.25
N GLY A 73 5.37 -4.90 2.92
CA GLY A 73 6.12 -4.78 1.68
C GLY A 73 7.22 -5.85 1.56
N LEU A 74 7.97 -6.09 2.65
CA LEU A 74 9.00 -7.13 2.72
C LEU A 74 8.41 -8.53 2.49
N LEU A 75 7.30 -8.85 3.16
CA LEU A 75 6.60 -10.12 2.98
C LEU A 75 6.07 -10.27 1.55
N THR A 76 5.61 -9.19 0.93
CA THR A 76 5.16 -9.18 -0.47
C THR A 76 6.31 -9.49 -1.43
N VAL A 77 7.48 -8.89 -1.23
CA VAL A 77 8.68 -9.19 -2.04
C VAL A 77 9.10 -10.65 -1.85
N TYR A 78 9.09 -11.13 -0.62
CA TYR A 78 9.39 -12.54 -0.33
C TYR A 78 8.39 -13.49 -1.02
N LEU A 79 7.09 -13.18 -0.94
CA LEU A 79 6.05 -13.95 -1.60
C LEU A 79 6.23 -13.93 -3.13
N ALA A 80 6.55 -12.79 -3.72
CA ALA A 80 6.85 -12.67 -5.15
C ALA A 80 8.02 -13.58 -5.57
N ALA A 81 9.07 -13.66 -4.75
CA ALA A 81 10.23 -14.50 -5.03
C ALA A 81 9.94 -16.00 -4.90
N THR A 82 9.00 -16.40 -4.06
CA THR A 82 8.70 -17.81 -3.76
C THR A 82 7.48 -18.34 -4.52
N ALA A 83 6.46 -17.53 -4.79
CA ALA A 83 5.20 -17.94 -5.42
C ALA A 83 5.31 -18.32 -6.90
N SER A 84 6.50 -18.15 -7.53
CA SER A 84 6.72 -18.57 -8.92
C SER A 84 6.60 -20.10 -9.12
N LYS A 85 6.48 -20.88 -8.03
CA LYS A 85 6.51 -22.35 -8.07
C LYS A 85 5.14 -23.01 -7.86
N THR A 86 4.15 -22.30 -7.32
CA THR A 86 2.83 -22.87 -6.97
C THR A 86 1.70 -21.96 -7.42
N LYS A 87 0.89 -22.43 -8.38
CA LYS A 87 -0.25 -21.65 -8.93
C LYS A 87 -1.54 -21.98 -8.17
N ARG A 88 -1.60 -21.71 -6.86
CA ARG A 88 -2.81 -22.00 -6.06
C ARG A 88 -3.78 -20.81 -6.02
N ARG A 89 -5.08 -21.09 -6.13
CA ARG A 89 -6.14 -20.06 -5.96
C ARG A 89 -6.06 -19.36 -4.60
N SER A 90 -5.60 -20.05 -3.56
CA SER A 90 -5.37 -19.48 -2.22
C SER A 90 -4.33 -18.36 -2.23
N GLU A 91 -3.28 -18.48 -3.04
CA GLU A 91 -2.23 -17.43 -3.15
C GLU A 91 -2.79 -16.15 -3.79
N LEU A 92 -3.60 -16.31 -4.85
CA LEU A 92 -4.29 -15.17 -5.46
C LEU A 92 -5.23 -14.48 -4.48
N ALA A 93 -5.99 -15.24 -3.68
CA ALA A 93 -6.86 -14.68 -2.67
C ALA A 93 -6.09 -13.90 -1.60
N VAL A 94 -4.96 -14.42 -1.12
CA VAL A 94 -4.09 -13.75 -0.15
C VAL A 94 -3.51 -12.46 -0.74
N ILE A 95 -2.98 -12.50 -1.97
CA ILE A 95 -2.44 -11.33 -2.65
C ILE A 95 -3.53 -10.27 -2.82
N ALA A 96 -4.72 -10.65 -3.31
CA ALA A 96 -5.84 -9.73 -3.51
C ALA A 96 -6.28 -9.07 -2.21
N THR A 97 -6.48 -9.88 -1.16
CA THR A 97 -6.92 -9.38 0.15
C THR A 97 -5.88 -8.48 0.79
N SER A 98 -4.61 -8.88 0.76
CA SER A 98 -3.50 -8.09 1.29
C SER A 98 -3.35 -6.76 0.56
N GLY A 99 -3.41 -6.76 -0.77
CA GLY A 99 -3.33 -5.55 -1.58
C GLY A 99 -4.50 -4.60 -1.32
N PHE A 100 -5.72 -5.14 -1.24
CA PHE A 100 -6.90 -4.34 -0.93
C PHE A 100 -6.84 -3.77 0.49
N ALA A 101 -6.50 -4.57 1.48
CA ALA A 101 -6.46 -4.15 2.87
C ALA A 101 -5.34 -3.12 3.16
N SER A 102 -4.27 -3.12 2.37
CA SER A 102 -3.16 -2.17 2.50
C SER A 102 -3.33 -0.97 1.56
N ILE A 103 -2.92 -1.12 0.30
CA ILE A 103 -2.86 -0.03 -0.69
C ILE A 103 -4.26 0.39 -1.15
N GLY A 104 -5.18 -0.56 -1.36
CA GLY A 104 -6.53 -0.26 -1.82
C GLY A 104 -7.29 0.59 -0.81
N TRP A 105 -7.27 0.20 0.46
CA TRP A 105 -7.91 0.97 1.53
C TRP A 105 -7.30 2.35 1.72
N MET A 106 -5.97 2.44 1.64
CA MET A 106 -5.28 3.72 1.71
C MET A 106 -5.66 4.64 0.55
N ALA A 107 -5.74 4.13 -0.68
CA ALA A 107 -6.18 4.91 -1.83
C ALA A 107 -7.61 5.44 -1.62
N ILE A 108 -8.55 4.58 -1.17
CA ILE A 108 -9.94 4.97 -0.87
C ILE A 108 -9.95 6.10 0.18
N THR A 109 -9.23 5.95 1.28
CA THR A 109 -9.18 6.94 2.35
C THR A 109 -8.68 8.30 1.82
N ASN A 110 -7.67 8.30 0.96
CA ASN A 110 -7.14 9.54 0.38
C ASN A 110 -8.12 10.22 -0.59
N PHE A 111 -9.02 9.49 -1.22
CA PHE A 111 -10.15 10.10 -1.95
C PHE A 111 -11.18 10.70 -1.00
N VAL A 112 -11.47 10.05 0.13
CA VAL A 112 -12.45 10.55 1.12
C VAL A 112 -11.98 11.86 1.76
N ILE A 113 -10.68 11.97 2.11
CA ILE A 113 -10.12 13.19 2.71
C ILE A 113 -9.72 14.25 1.68
N ASP A 114 -9.97 13.98 0.38
CA ASP A 114 -9.57 14.84 -0.75
C ASP A 114 -8.09 15.23 -0.73
N SER A 115 -7.22 14.22 -0.46
CA SER A 115 -5.77 14.41 -0.42
C SER A 115 -5.22 14.77 -1.80
N GLU A 116 -4.21 15.62 -1.83
CA GLU A 116 -3.47 15.97 -3.04
C GLU A 116 -2.72 14.77 -3.63
N PHE A 117 -2.44 13.76 -2.80
CA PHE A 117 -1.75 12.52 -3.20
C PHE A 117 -2.68 11.41 -3.70
N LYS A 118 -4.00 11.59 -3.71
CA LYS A 118 -4.99 10.56 -4.07
C LYS A 118 -4.71 9.85 -5.39
N TRP A 119 -4.29 10.59 -6.43
CA TRP A 119 -3.97 10.02 -7.75
C TRP A 119 -2.66 9.25 -7.77
N ILE A 120 -1.65 9.72 -7.02
CA ILE A 120 -0.37 9.02 -6.87
C ILE A 120 -0.59 7.70 -6.13
N LEU A 121 -1.39 7.71 -5.07
CA LEU A 121 -1.70 6.51 -4.29
C LEU A 121 -2.54 5.51 -5.08
N LEU A 122 -3.45 5.98 -5.94
CA LEU A 122 -4.14 5.12 -6.88
C LEU A 122 -3.17 4.46 -7.87
N ALA A 123 -2.22 5.23 -8.41
CA ALA A 123 -1.19 4.68 -9.29
C ALA A 123 -0.29 3.64 -8.59
N VAL A 124 -0.01 3.83 -7.31
CA VAL A 124 0.73 2.85 -6.49
C VAL A 124 0.00 1.51 -6.34
N ALA A 125 -1.33 1.49 -6.50
CA ALA A 125 -2.11 0.24 -6.51
C ALA A 125 -1.99 -0.55 -7.83
N LEU A 126 -1.56 0.08 -8.93
CA LEU A 126 -1.49 -0.58 -10.25
C LEU A 126 -0.62 -1.85 -10.29
N PRO A 127 0.56 -1.93 -9.67
CA PRO A 127 1.36 -3.15 -9.64
C PRO A 127 0.59 -4.36 -9.07
N TRP A 128 -0.26 -4.15 -8.07
CA TRP A 128 -1.09 -5.19 -7.47
C TRP A 128 -2.18 -5.67 -8.43
N VAL A 129 -2.85 -4.73 -9.09
CA VAL A 129 -3.86 -5.04 -10.11
C VAL A 129 -3.22 -5.80 -11.26
N MET A 130 -2.07 -5.35 -11.75
CA MET A 130 -1.31 -6.04 -12.78
C MET A 130 -0.91 -7.46 -12.36
N ALA A 131 -0.38 -7.62 -11.15
CA ALA A 131 -0.01 -8.93 -10.63
C ALA A 131 -1.20 -9.89 -10.63
N LEU A 132 -2.36 -9.46 -10.13
CA LEU A 132 -3.58 -10.27 -10.10
C LEU A 132 -4.07 -10.65 -11.51
N CYS A 133 -4.09 -9.70 -12.44
CA CYS A 133 -4.51 -9.95 -13.82
C CYS A 133 -3.59 -11.00 -14.49
N PHE A 134 -2.28 -10.82 -14.40
CA PHE A 134 -1.33 -11.74 -15.04
C PHE A 134 -1.23 -13.10 -14.36
N PHE A 135 -1.43 -13.19 -13.04
CA PHE A 135 -1.58 -14.48 -12.36
C PHE A 135 -2.85 -15.22 -12.82
N GLY A 136 -3.95 -14.49 -13.00
CA GLY A 136 -5.20 -15.05 -13.53
C GLY A 136 -5.01 -15.63 -14.94
N LEU A 137 -4.37 -14.89 -15.83
CA LEU A 137 -4.06 -15.33 -17.21
C LEU A 137 -3.15 -16.54 -17.23
N ALA A 138 -2.07 -16.56 -16.45
CA ALA A 138 -1.17 -17.69 -16.36
C ALA A 138 -1.86 -18.97 -15.86
N GLY A 139 -2.87 -18.84 -15.01
CA GLY A 139 -3.69 -19.97 -14.54
C GLY A 139 -4.64 -20.53 -15.61
N GLN A 140 -5.06 -19.70 -16.59
CA GLN A 140 -5.90 -20.13 -17.72
C GLN A 140 -5.07 -20.84 -18.80
N GLU A 141 -3.86 -20.35 -19.10
CA GLU A 141 -2.94 -20.97 -20.07
C GLU A 141 -2.71 -22.45 -19.73
N LEU A 142 -2.47 -22.79 -18.45
CA LEU A 142 -2.22 -24.17 -18.02
C LEU A 142 -3.45 -25.10 -18.01
N ARG A 143 -4.64 -24.54 -18.05
CA ARG A 143 -5.88 -25.36 -18.06
C ARG A 143 -6.30 -25.73 -19.48
N ASN A 144 -5.74 -25.06 -20.46
CA ASN A 144 -6.04 -25.26 -21.88
C ASN A 144 -5.00 -26.14 -22.58
N ASP A 145 -3.85 -26.43 -21.92
CA ASP A 145 -2.85 -27.40 -22.33
C ASP A 145 -3.12 -28.76 -21.66
#